data_0aa56a9563ba7bd8d92194b46a8f6437
#
_entry.id   0aa56a9563ba7bd8d92194b46a8f6437
#
_cell.length_a   1.000
_cell.length_b   1.000
_cell.length_c   1.000
_cell.angle_alpha   90.00
_cell.angle_beta   90.00
_cell.angle_gamma   90.00
#
_symmetry.space_group_name_H-M   'P 1'
#
loop_
_entity.id
_entity.type
_entity.pdbx_description
1 polymer ?
#
loop_
_entity_poly.entity_id
_entity_poly.type
_entity_poly.pdbx_seq_one_letter_code
_entity_poly.pdbx_strand_id
1 'polypeptide(L)'
;GYNIPKSQHNIFFQGREYSPGILAFKEYKSVDKAVWEQSYFSNGSNGFVVTEHKRILESHASKNERAKFEKEMRMCKVCADNGYRINFLHGENRPKGQTYDITINGLKADLKCVSGGAGNIVKYAKKALVKQGGEAVVFELPSRSPEFYESLTKARRECGGRIFFYIEDEMILKELKV
;
A
#
# COMPACT_ATOMS: atom_id res chain seq x y z
N GLY A 1 3.78 8.59 31.04
CA GLY A 1 2.54 7.92 30.72
C GLY A 1 2.64 7.16 29.41
N TYR A 2 1.98 6.04 29.33
CA TYR A 2 1.95 5.20 28.14
C TYR A 2 0.98 5.82 27.13
N ASN A 3 1.50 6.34 26.00
CA ASN A 3 0.63 6.86 24.93
C ASN A 3 0.18 5.74 24.03
N ILE A 4 -1.13 5.44 24.07
CA ILE A 4 -1.73 4.48 23.16
C ILE A 4 -1.83 5.14 21.77
N PRO A 5 -1.31 4.50 20.70
CA PRO A 5 -1.44 5.04 19.34
C PRO A 5 -2.90 5.32 18.98
N LYS A 6 -3.16 6.39 18.22
CA LYS A 6 -4.53 6.75 17.80
C LYS A 6 -5.27 5.60 17.12
N SER A 7 -4.56 4.75 16.37
CA SER A 7 -5.12 3.57 15.72
C SER A 7 -5.69 2.53 16.69
N GLN A 8 -5.32 2.60 17.97
CA GLN A 8 -5.79 1.69 19.03
C GLN A 8 -6.80 2.35 19.99
N HIS A 9 -7.14 3.62 19.76
CA HIS A 9 -8.16 4.30 20.53
C HIS A 9 -9.55 3.82 20.15
N ASN A 10 -10.43 3.64 21.14
CA ASN A 10 -11.81 3.31 20.88
C ASN A 10 -12.51 4.47 20.14
N ILE A 11 -13.48 4.13 19.32
CA ILE A 11 -14.21 5.07 18.48
C ILE A 11 -15.68 5.05 18.89
N PHE A 12 -16.27 6.24 19.07
CA PHE A 12 -17.70 6.40 19.29
C PHE A 12 -18.43 6.54 17.96
N PHE A 13 -19.46 5.72 17.79
CA PHE A 13 -20.32 5.77 16.62
C PHE A 13 -21.76 5.42 17.01
N GLN A 14 -22.69 6.28 16.67
CA GLN A 14 -24.12 6.11 17.02
C GLN A 14 -24.37 5.82 18.51
N GLY A 15 -23.66 6.54 19.40
CA GLY A 15 -23.80 6.40 20.83
C GLY A 15 -23.17 5.13 21.45
N ARG A 16 -22.42 4.37 20.66
CA ARG A 16 -21.70 3.18 21.14
C ARG A 16 -20.20 3.34 20.94
N GLU A 17 -19.46 2.78 21.88
CA GLU A 17 -18.01 2.71 21.80
C GLU A 17 -17.58 1.41 21.12
N TYR A 18 -16.70 1.52 20.13
CA TYR A 18 -16.16 0.37 19.41
C TYR A 18 -14.63 0.40 19.47
N SER A 19 -14.01 -0.76 19.58
CA SER A 19 -12.57 -0.86 19.36
C SER A 19 -12.26 -0.65 17.87
N PRO A 20 -11.11 -0.05 17.52
CA PRO A 20 -10.71 0.10 16.12
C PRO A 20 -10.69 -1.21 15.35
N GLY A 21 -10.30 -2.32 16.00
CA GLY A 21 -10.26 -3.63 15.39
C GLY A 21 -11.63 -4.15 14.97
N ILE A 22 -12.66 -3.93 15.79
CA ILE A 22 -14.04 -4.33 15.46
C ILE A 22 -14.53 -3.57 14.23
N LEU A 23 -14.30 -2.24 14.17
CA LEU A 23 -14.74 -1.42 13.06
C LEU A 23 -14.01 -1.79 11.75
N ALA A 24 -12.70 -1.99 11.82
CA ALA A 24 -11.91 -2.41 10.67
C ALA A 24 -12.35 -3.77 10.15
N PHE A 25 -12.62 -4.73 11.03
CA PHE A 25 -13.10 -6.04 10.64
C PHE A 25 -14.49 -5.96 10.00
N LYS A 26 -15.40 -5.16 10.54
CA LYS A 26 -16.73 -4.94 9.94
C LYS A 26 -16.62 -4.33 8.55
N GLU A 27 -15.76 -3.34 8.38
CA GLU A 27 -15.49 -2.72 7.07
C GLU A 27 -14.98 -3.76 6.08
N TYR A 28 -13.99 -4.56 6.47
CA TYR A 28 -13.45 -5.64 5.66
C TYR A 28 -14.53 -6.65 5.24
N LYS A 29 -15.41 -7.02 6.18
CA LYS A 29 -16.50 -7.98 5.91
C LYS A 29 -17.65 -7.39 5.09
N SER A 30 -17.81 -6.08 5.05
CA SER A 30 -18.92 -5.41 4.38
C SER A 30 -18.66 -5.01 2.93
N VAL A 31 -17.47 -5.28 2.40
CA VAL A 31 -17.18 -4.98 0.99
C VAL A 31 -18.09 -5.75 0.04
N ASP A 32 -18.38 -5.16 -1.12
CA ASP A 32 -19.16 -5.81 -2.16
C ASP A 32 -18.39 -7.03 -2.72
N LYS A 33 -18.84 -8.21 -2.35
CA LYS A 33 -18.18 -9.47 -2.75
C LYS A 33 -18.30 -9.79 -4.25
N ALA A 34 -19.17 -9.11 -4.96
CA ALA A 34 -19.24 -9.21 -6.42
C ALA A 34 -18.05 -8.52 -7.09
N VAL A 35 -17.45 -7.54 -6.44
CA VAL A 35 -16.31 -6.76 -6.95
C VAL A 35 -15.00 -7.17 -6.28
N TRP A 36 -15.03 -7.39 -4.97
CA TRP A 36 -13.84 -7.55 -4.13
C TRP A 36 -13.73 -8.95 -3.53
N GLU A 37 -12.52 -9.50 -3.58
CA GLU A 37 -12.14 -10.63 -2.74
C GLU A 37 -11.51 -10.10 -1.45
N GLN A 38 -11.93 -10.67 -0.33
CA GLN A 38 -11.34 -10.42 0.98
C GLN A 38 -10.03 -11.21 1.07
N SER A 39 -8.90 -10.55 0.78
CA SER A 39 -7.62 -11.23 0.59
C SER A 39 -6.84 -11.43 1.88
N TYR A 40 -6.92 -10.49 2.81
CA TYR A 40 -6.09 -10.54 4.02
C TYR A 40 -6.61 -9.58 5.07
N PHE A 41 -6.67 -10.03 6.31
CA PHE A 41 -6.95 -9.18 7.48
C PHE A 41 -5.85 -9.38 8.53
N SER A 42 -5.21 -8.27 8.95
CA SER A 42 -4.15 -8.28 9.95
C SER A 42 -4.75 -8.02 11.33
N ASN A 43 -4.90 -9.07 12.14
CA ASN A 43 -5.49 -8.96 13.48
C ASN A 43 -4.69 -8.05 14.43
N GLY A 44 -3.37 -8.02 14.29
CA GLY A 44 -2.51 -7.22 15.18
C GLY A 44 -2.54 -5.73 14.90
N SER A 45 -2.79 -5.34 13.66
CA SER A 45 -2.69 -3.94 13.20
C SER A 45 -4.02 -3.34 12.74
N ASN A 46 -5.05 -4.17 12.52
CA ASN A 46 -6.35 -3.78 11.96
C ASN A 46 -6.29 -3.29 10.51
N GLY A 47 -5.18 -3.55 9.82
CA GLY A 47 -5.07 -3.34 8.39
C GLY A 47 -5.68 -4.51 7.61
N PHE A 48 -5.97 -4.29 6.34
CA PHE A 48 -6.51 -5.35 5.49
C PHE A 48 -6.21 -5.11 4.00
N VAL A 49 -6.38 -6.16 3.21
CA VAL A 49 -6.29 -6.11 1.75
C VAL A 49 -7.57 -6.68 1.16
N VAL A 50 -8.22 -5.92 0.30
CA VAL A 50 -9.26 -6.40 -0.59
C VAL A 50 -8.78 -6.24 -2.01
N THR A 51 -9.06 -7.24 -2.86
CA THR A 51 -8.54 -7.28 -4.23
C THR A 51 -9.70 -7.37 -5.20
N GLU A 52 -9.68 -6.57 -6.25
CA GLU A 52 -10.67 -6.71 -7.31
C GLU A 52 -10.55 -8.07 -7.98
N HIS A 53 -11.68 -8.76 -8.20
CA HIS A 53 -11.69 -10.07 -8.84
C HIS A 53 -11.00 -10.03 -10.22
N LYS A 54 -11.17 -8.96 -10.96
CA LYS A 54 -10.53 -8.77 -12.27
C LYS A 54 -9.00 -8.76 -12.17
N ARG A 55 -8.46 -8.20 -11.07
CA ARG A 55 -6.99 -8.20 -10.83
C ARG A 55 -6.49 -9.62 -10.59
N ILE A 56 -7.26 -10.44 -9.88
CA ILE A 56 -6.92 -11.84 -9.63
C ILE A 56 -6.95 -12.62 -10.94
N LEU A 57 -7.99 -12.42 -11.75
CA LEU A 57 -8.10 -13.08 -13.06
C LEU A 57 -6.92 -12.74 -13.98
N GLU A 58 -6.49 -11.49 -14.00
CA GLU A 58 -5.32 -11.04 -14.76
C GLU A 58 -4.06 -11.83 -14.38
N SER A 59 -3.92 -12.19 -13.10
CA SER A 59 -2.77 -12.96 -12.62
C SER A 59 -2.66 -14.35 -13.21
N HIS A 60 -3.74 -14.86 -13.79
CA HIS A 60 -3.76 -16.20 -14.43
C HIS A 60 -3.36 -16.17 -15.90
N ALA A 61 -3.12 -15.01 -16.49
CA ALA A 61 -2.82 -14.87 -17.92
C ALA A 61 -1.47 -15.45 -18.31
N SER A 62 -0.46 -15.42 -17.42
CA SER A 62 0.88 -15.95 -17.67
C SER A 62 1.65 -16.14 -16.38
N LYS A 63 2.79 -16.85 -16.46
CA LYS A 63 3.71 -16.98 -15.30
C LYS A 63 4.25 -15.63 -14.84
N ASN A 64 4.54 -14.72 -15.76
CA ASN A 64 5.03 -13.39 -15.45
C ASN A 64 3.97 -12.55 -14.73
N GLU A 65 2.73 -12.60 -15.18
CA GLU A 65 1.62 -11.91 -14.52
C GLU A 65 1.37 -12.48 -13.13
N ARG A 66 1.48 -13.79 -12.97
CA ARG A 66 1.36 -14.44 -11.66
C ARG A 66 2.45 -13.99 -10.70
N ALA A 67 3.70 -13.97 -11.14
CA ALA A 67 4.84 -13.55 -10.32
C ALA A 67 4.71 -12.08 -9.92
N LYS A 68 4.26 -11.22 -10.83
CA LYS A 68 4.00 -9.81 -10.56
C LYS A 68 2.92 -9.64 -9.50
N PHE A 69 1.80 -10.37 -9.65
CA PHE A 69 0.70 -10.33 -8.69
C PHE A 69 1.16 -10.76 -7.29
N GLU A 70 1.90 -11.86 -7.19
CA GLU A 70 2.38 -12.37 -5.91
C GLU A 70 3.32 -11.36 -5.21
N LYS A 71 4.19 -10.72 -5.96
CA LYS A 71 5.08 -9.68 -5.44
C LYS A 71 4.29 -8.47 -4.94
N GLU A 72 3.34 -7.98 -5.71
CA GLU A 72 2.51 -6.85 -5.33
C GLU A 72 1.61 -7.19 -4.14
N MET A 73 1.05 -8.40 -4.09
CA MET A 73 0.25 -8.85 -2.95
C MET A 73 1.10 -8.94 -1.67
N ARG A 74 2.33 -9.41 -1.77
CA ARG A 74 3.27 -9.40 -0.63
C ARG A 74 3.45 -7.99 -0.09
N MET A 75 3.65 -7.01 -0.95
CA MET A 75 3.77 -5.61 -0.56
C MET A 75 2.49 -5.07 0.09
N CYS A 76 1.33 -5.42 -0.47
CA CYS A 76 0.04 -5.06 0.11
C CYS A 76 -0.13 -5.61 1.53
N LYS A 77 0.27 -6.85 1.77
CA LYS A 77 0.19 -7.47 3.10
C LYS A 77 1.10 -6.80 4.11
N VAL A 78 2.30 -6.36 3.70
CA VAL A 78 3.19 -5.58 4.56
C VAL A 78 2.50 -4.27 4.98
N CYS A 79 1.88 -3.58 4.04
CA CYS A 79 1.11 -2.36 4.34
C CYS A 79 -0.03 -2.64 5.33
N ALA A 80 -0.77 -3.72 5.12
CA ALA A 80 -1.86 -4.12 6.02
C ALA A 80 -1.35 -4.46 7.42
N ASP A 81 -0.23 -5.17 7.52
CA ASP A 81 0.40 -5.50 8.81
C ASP A 81 0.86 -4.25 9.57
N ASN A 82 1.04 -3.14 8.88
CA ASN A 82 1.36 -1.84 9.46
C ASN A 82 0.13 -0.94 9.65
N GLY A 83 -1.07 -1.50 9.56
CA GLY A 83 -2.31 -0.82 9.91
C GLY A 83 -3.03 -0.11 8.77
N TYR A 84 -2.60 -0.30 7.53
CA TYR A 84 -3.20 0.36 6.38
C TYR A 84 -4.29 -0.48 5.73
N ARG A 85 -5.31 0.20 5.20
CA ARG A 85 -6.36 -0.42 4.38
C ARG A 85 -5.97 -0.34 2.93
N ILE A 86 -5.85 -1.49 2.28
CA ILE A 86 -5.39 -1.59 0.90
C ILE A 86 -6.51 -2.11 0.00
N ASN A 87 -6.79 -1.35 -1.04
CA ASN A 87 -7.59 -1.82 -2.17
C ASN A 87 -6.63 -2.11 -3.32
N PHE A 88 -6.57 -3.36 -3.74
CA PHE A 88 -5.72 -3.79 -4.85
C PHE A 88 -6.54 -3.82 -6.14
N LEU A 89 -6.17 -2.99 -7.11
CA LEU A 89 -7.01 -2.58 -8.21
C LEU A 89 -6.62 -3.21 -9.55
N HIS A 90 -7.63 -3.45 -10.39
CA HIS A 90 -7.43 -3.73 -11.81
C HIS A 90 -7.39 -2.42 -12.61
N GLY A 91 -6.65 -2.42 -13.72
CA GLY A 91 -6.47 -1.22 -14.54
C GLY A 91 -7.76 -0.60 -15.09
N GLU A 92 -8.80 -1.41 -15.34
CA GLU A 92 -10.08 -0.90 -15.86
C GLU A 92 -10.83 0.03 -14.92
N ASN A 93 -10.57 -0.07 -13.62
CA ASN A 93 -11.27 0.73 -12.61
C ASN A 93 -10.51 2.00 -12.23
N ARG A 94 -9.58 2.41 -13.08
CA ARG A 94 -8.83 3.67 -12.92
C ARG A 94 -9.30 4.69 -13.94
N PRO A 95 -9.26 5.98 -13.61
CA PRO A 95 -9.51 7.02 -14.60
C PRO A 95 -8.58 6.85 -15.82
N LYS A 96 -9.07 7.26 -16.97
CA LYS A 96 -8.31 7.14 -18.23
C LYS A 96 -6.94 7.79 -18.10
N GLY A 97 -5.89 7.05 -18.50
CA GLY A 97 -4.51 7.51 -18.45
C GLY A 97 -3.82 7.34 -17.09
N GLN A 98 -4.52 6.87 -16.06
CA GLN A 98 -3.94 6.58 -14.76
C GLN A 98 -3.64 5.09 -14.61
N THR A 99 -2.51 4.74 -13.99
CA THR A 99 -2.04 3.35 -13.89
C THR A 99 -1.52 2.98 -12.50
N TYR A 100 -2.00 3.68 -11.45
CA TYR A 100 -1.64 3.32 -10.08
C TYR A 100 -2.20 1.94 -9.70
N ASP A 101 -1.50 1.24 -8.80
CA ASP A 101 -1.79 -0.16 -8.49
C ASP A 101 -2.81 -0.38 -7.38
N ILE A 102 -2.83 0.51 -6.40
CA ILE A 102 -3.61 0.35 -5.17
C ILE A 102 -4.19 1.68 -4.70
N THR A 103 -5.10 1.60 -3.72
CA THR A 103 -5.29 2.70 -2.79
C THR A 103 -4.78 2.27 -1.42
N ILE A 104 -4.11 3.16 -0.72
CA ILE A 104 -3.63 2.99 0.64
C ILE A 104 -4.31 4.03 1.52
N ASN A 105 -5.19 3.59 2.42
CA ASN A 105 -6.07 4.49 3.18
C ASN A 105 -6.76 5.53 2.28
N GLY A 106 -7.20 5.10 1.11
CA GLY A 106 -7.86 5.95 0.12
C GLY A 106 -6.94 6.73 -0.81
N LEU A 107 -5.64 6.78 -0.56
CA LEU A 107 -4.68 7.45 -1.43
C LEU A 107 -4.31 6.56 -2.62
N LYS A 108 -4.35 7.11 -3.80
CA LYS A 108 -3.88 6.45 -5.03
C LYS A 108 -2.37 6.24 -4.95
N ALA A 109 -1.91 5.01 -5.05
CA ALA A 109 -0.51 4.70 -4.87
C ALA A 109 0.00 3.66 -5.86
N ASP A 110 1.29 3.74 -6.15
CA ASP A 110 2.00 2.74 -6.93
C ASP A 110 2.92 1.92 -6.02
N LEU A 111 3.12 0.66 -6.39
CA LEU A 111 4.01 -0.26 -5.68
C LEU A 111 5.29 -0.43 -6.48
N LYS A 112 6.43 -0.20 -5.87
CA LYS A 112 7.74 -0.35 -6.51
C LYS A 112 8.66 -1.22 -5.66
N CYS A 113 9.11 -2.31 -6.23
CA CYS A 113 10.13 -3.16 -5.62
C CYS A 113 11.49 -2.78 -6.21
N VAL A 114 12.39 -2.26 -5.38
CA VAL A 114 13.72 -1.86 -5.81
C VAL A 114 14.65 -3.08 -5.72
N SER A 115 15.27 -3.42 -6.85
CA SER A 115 16.31 -4.45 -6.91
C SER A 115 17.63 -3.79 -7.29
N GLY A 116 18.71 -4.16 -6.62
CA GLY A 116 20.03 -3.57 -6.87
C GLY A 116 20.23 -2.22 -6.19
N GLY A 117 20.78 -1.23 -6.92
CA GLY A 117 21.13 0.06 -6.36
C GLY A 117 20.01 1.09 -6.34
N ALA A 118 20.27 2.24 -5.75
CA ALA A 118 19.31 3.33 -5.55
C ALA A 118 19.05 4.19 -6.79
N GLY A 119 19.78 3.96 -7.88
CA GLY A 119 19.81 4.85 -9.06
C GLY A 119 18.47 5.08 -9.76
N ASN A 120 17.51 4.18 -9.60
CA ASN A 120 16.20 4.29 -10.28
C ASN A 120 15.07 4.82 -9.37
N ILE A 121 15.33 5.10 -8.10
CA ILE A 121 14.28 5.49 -7.15
C ILE A 121 13.58 6.78 -7.60
N VAL A 122 14.34 7.82 -7.93
CA VAL A 122 13.77 9.11 -8.38
C VAL A 122 12.96 8.92 -9.67
N LYS A 123 13.47 8.12 -10.59
CA LYS A 123 12.77 7.80 -11.85
C LYS A 123 11.45 7.09 -11.60
N TYR A 124 11.43 6.10 -10.70
CA TYR A 124 10.22 5.39 -10.33
C TYR A 124 9.20 6.30 -9.65
N ALA A 125 9.66 7.19 -8.75
CA ALA A 125 8.78 8.15 -8.10
C ALA A 125 8.15 9.12 -9.11
N LYS A 126 8.93 9.65 -10.04
CA LYS A 126 8.42 10.51 -11.11
C LYS A 126 7.39 9.80 -11.97
N LYS A 127 7.64 8.55 -12.32
CA LYS A 127 6.69 7.74 -13.08
C LYS A 127 5.39 7.58 -12.31
N ALA A 128 5.45 7.18 -11.05
CA ALA A 128 4.28 6.94 -10.20
C ALA A 128 3.48 8.20 -9.92
N LEU A 129 4.15 9.28 -9.51
CA LEU A 129 3.51 10.48 -8.98
C LEU A 129 3.18 11.52 -10.06
N VAL A 130 3.92 11.56 -11.14
CA VAL A 130 3.71 12.54 -12.21
C VAL A 130 2.98 11.93 -13.41
N LYS A 131 3.36 10.73 -13.83
CA LYS A 131 2.82 10.11 -15.06
C LYS A 131 1.64 9.17 -14.82
N GLN A 132 1.61 8.43 -13.71
CA GLN A 132 0.60 7.39 -13.45
C GLN A 132 -0.58 7.86 -12.61
N GLY A 133 -0.61 9.11 -12.21
CA GLY A 133 -1.73 9.68 -11.45
C GLY A 133 -1.74 9.33 -9.97
N GLY A 134 -0.64 8.80 -9.43
CA GLY A 134 -0.52 8.46 -8.01
C GLY A 134 -0.37 9.69 -7.12
N GLU A 135 -0.87 9.56 -5.89
CA GLU A 135 -0.70 10.53 -4.81
C GLU A 135 0.41 10.09 -3.85
N ALA A 136 0.73 8.81 -3.90
CA ALA A 136 1.75 8.17 -3.08
C ALA A 136 2.47 7.08 -3.86
N VAL A 137 3.63 6.66 -3.34
CA VAL A 137 4.35 5.48 -3.81
C VAL A 137 4.88 4.70 -2.61
N VAL A 138 4.82 3.38 -2.70
CA VAL A 138 5.35 2.46 -1.68
C VAL A 138 6.56 1.75 -2.28
N PHE A 139 7.71 1.89 -1.64
CA PHE A 139 8.95 1.24 -2.04
C PHE A 139 9.30 0.08 -1.11
N GLU A 140 9.57 -1.09 -1.69
CA GLU A 140 10.28 -2.16 -1.01
C GLU A 140 11.77 -2.02 -1.34
N LEU A 141 12.61 -1.87 -0.32
CA LEU A 141 14.06 -1.69 -0.47
C LEU A 141 14.81 -2.97 -0.09
N PRO A 142 15.90 -3.30 -0.80
CA PRO A 142 16.63 -4.53 -0.52
C PRO A 142 17.51 -4.47 0.72
N SER A 143 17.89 -3.28 1.19
CA SER A 143 18.76 -3.11 2.35
C SER A 143 18.64 -1.71 2.96
N ARG A 144 19.32 -1.52 4.10
CA ARG A 144 19.39 -0.22 4.81
C ARG A 144 20.50 0.71 4.30
N SER A 145 21.07 0.44 3.16
CA SER A 145 22.17 1.27 2.65
C SER A 145 21.75 2.74 2.59
N PRO A 146 22.58 3.70 3.08
CA PRO A 146 22.24 5.12 3.13
C PRO A 146 21.85 5.71 1.78
N GLU A 147 22.36 5.17 0.70
CA GLU A 147 22.04 5.63 -0.66
C GLU A 147 20.56 5.56 -0.98
N PHE A 148 19.83 4.57 -0.44
CA PHE A 148 18.39 4.44 -0.63
C PHE A 148 17.65 5.59 0.03
N TYR A 149 18.00 5.91 1.27
CA TYR A 149 17.38 7.02 1.99
C TYR A 149 17.65 8.36 1.31
N GLU A 150 18.86 8.58 0.85
CA GLU A 150 19.24 9.79 0.11
C GLU A 150 18.42 9.94 -1.17
N SER A 151 18.24 8.85 -1.92
CA SER A 151 17.44 8.84 -3.14
C SER A 151 15.95 9.04 -2.87
N LEU A 152 15.42 8.45 -1.79
CA LEU A 152 14.04 8.69 -1.37
C LEU A 152 13.80 10.16 -1.02
N THR A 153 14.72 10.77 -0.27
CA THR A 153 14.64 12.18 0.09
C THR A 153 14.65 13.08 -1.14
N LYS A 154 15.53 12.80 -2.08
CA LYS A 154 15.58 13.51 -3.37
C LYS A 154 14.26 13.38 -4.14
N ALA A 155 13.72 12.15 -4.22
CA ALA A 155 12.45 11.87 -4.88
C ALA A 155 11.31 12.67 -4.24
N ARG A 156 11.26 12.73 -2.90
CA ARG A 156 10.24 13.48 -2.18
C ARG A 156 10.29 14.96 -2.50
N ARG A 157 11.48 15.54 -2.56
CA ARG A 157 11.67 16.96 -2.92
C ARG A 157 11.25 17.26 -4.35
N GLU A 158 11.59 16.37 -5.30
CA GLU A 158 11.34 16.61 -6.72
C GLU A 158 9.90 16.31 -7.14
N CYS A 159 9.26 15.32 -6.53
CA CYS A 159 7.95 14.83 -6.99
C CYS A 159 6.76 15.32 -6.16
N GLY A 160 6.97 15.72 -4.91
CA GLY A 160 5.94 16.33 -4.08
C GLY A 160 4.86 15.40 -3.53
N GLY A 161 4.86 14.11 -3.86
CA GLY A 161 3.90 13.14 -3.35
C GLY A 161 4.34 12.52 -2.02
N ARG A 162 3.49 11.64 -1.47
CA ARG A 162 3.83 10.90 -0.24
C ARG A 162 4.64 9.66 -0.58
N ILE A 163 5.71 9.43 0.16
CA ILE A 163 6.60 8.28 -0.05
C ILE A 163 6.59 7.41 1.19
N PHE A 164 6.19 6.15 1.01
CA PHE A 164 6.27 5.10 2.01
C PHE A 164 7.38 4.14 1.60
N PHE A 165 8.04 3.55 2.58
CA PHE A 165 9.08 2.56 2.29
C PHE A 165 9.23 1.57 3.43
N TYR A 166 9.74 0.39 3.12
CA TYR A 166 10.17 -0.60 4.09
C TYR A 166 11.35 -1.40 3.54
N ILE A 167 12.12 -1.95 4.46
CA ILE A 167 13.21 -2.85 4.11
C ILE A 167 12.65 -4.26 4.02
N GLU A 168 13.01 -5.00 2.97
CA GLU A 168 12.46 -6.32 2.64
C GLU A 168 12.44 -7.29 3.83
N ASP A 169 13.51 -7.36 4.62
CA ASP A 169 13.62 -8.27 5.76
C ASP A 169 13.01 -7.72 7.07
N GLU A 170 12.78 -6.42 7.18
CA GLU A 170 12.19 -5.81 8.38
C GLU A 170 10.68 -5.70 8.33
N MET A 171 10.11 -5.42 7.18
CA MET A 171 8.67 -5.28 6.94
C MET A 171 7.98 -4.23 7.82
N ILE A 172 8.70 -3.20 8.24
CA ILE A 172 8.18 -2.06 8.99
C ILE A 172 8.01 -0.89 8.04
N LEU A 173 6.75 -0.55 7.75
CA LEU A 173 6.42 0.54 6.83
C LEU A 173 6.59 1.89 7.50
N LYS A 174 7.34 2.76 6.84
CA LYS A 174 7.58 4.14 7.29
C LYS A 174 7.14 5.11 6.21
N GLU A 175 6.64 6.26 6.61
CA GLU A 175 6.42 7.37 5.69
C GLU A 175 7.60 8.33 5.81
N LEU A 176 8.16 8.72 4.66
CA LEU A 176 9.27 9.67 4.63
C LEU A 176 8.78 11.05 5.02
N LYS A 177 9.35 11.59 6.09
CA LYS A 177 9.11 12.97 6.55
C LYS A 177 10.27 13.87 6.13
N VAL A 178 9.96 14.99 5.58
CA VAL A 178 10.93 16.00 5.14
C VAL A 178 10.64 17.32 5.79
#